data_a081e3fedb29d66b62abbc45877f46bb
#
_entry.id   a081e3fedb29d66b62abbc45877f46bb
#
_cell.length_a   1.000
_cell.length_b   1.000
_cell.length_c   1.000
_cell.angle_alpha   90.00
_cell.angle_beta   90.00
_cell.angle_gamma   90.00
#
_symmetry.space_group_name_H-M   'P 1'
#
loop_
_entity.id
_entity.type
_entity.pdbx_description
1 polymer ?
#
loop_
_entity_poly.entity_id
_entity_poly.type
_entity_poly.pdbx_seq_one_letter_code
_entity_poly.pdbx_strand_id
1 'polypeptide(L)'
;MSLLKLATSALALSGLCVTTAAARDQVQIAGSSTVLPYASIVAEAFGENFDFPTPVVESGGSSSGLKRFCEGVGENTIDVANASRAIREKEIKACAEAGVTDIIEVRIGYDGIVFASQIDGPAYTAFQPADIFNALGAKVLVGGAIVENPHQQWADFNGQLPAADIMAFIPGTKHGTREVFEDKVLLKGCEVTGAMEAMMASGMSEDDAEDACLDVRQDGRSVDIDGDYTETLARIDAN
;
A
#
# COMPACT_ATOMS: atom_id res chain seq x y z
N MET A 1 -29.19 48.82 69.07
CA MET A 1 -28.77 47.39 68.86
C MET A 1 -28.68 47.22 67.38
N SER A 2 -27.44 47.28 66.87
CA SER A 2 -27.17 47.16 65.42
C SER A 2 -26.39 45.93 65.17
N LEU A 3 -26.97 45.00 64.40
CA LEU A 3 -26.34 43.73 63.98
C LEU A 3 -25.53 43.96 62.72
N LEU A 4 -24.24 43.86 62.89
CA LEU A 4 -23.23 43.95 61.83
C LEU A 4 -23.21 42.63 61.05
N LYS A 5 -23.60 42.65 59.78
CA LYS A 5 -23.51 41.48 58.90
C LYS A 5 -22.11 41.47 58.22
N LEU A 6 -21.23 40.57 58.61
CA LEU A 6 -20.02 40.23 57.89
C LEU A 6 -20.39 39.46 56.63
N ALA A 7 -20.10 40.00 55.46
CA ALA A 7 -20.13 39.30 54.20
C ALA A 7 -18.71 38.79 53.91
N THR A 8 -18.53 37.48 54.02
CA THR A 8 -17.33 36.77 53.62
C THR A 8 -17.39 36.48 52.11
N SER A 9 -16.61 37.24 51.31
CA SER A 9 -16.39 36.95 49.88
C SER A 9 -15.41 35.80 49.76
N ALA A 10 -15.91 34.64 49.34
CA ALA A 10 -15.09 33.51 48.93
C ALA A 10 -14.57 33.78 47.51
N LEU A 11 -13.28 34.11 47.37
CA LEU A 11 -12.56 34.12 46.08
C LEU A 11 -12.34 32.69 45.62
N ALA A 12 -13.13 32.24 44.65
CA ALA A 12 -12.88 30.99 43.95
C ALA A 12 -11.68 31.19 43.00
N LEU A 13 -10.51 30.71 43.40
CA LEU A 13 -9.36 30.53 42.50
C LEU A 13 -9.67 29.39 41.57
N SER A 14 -10.18 29.71 40.38
CA SER A 14 -10.25 28.75 39.27
C SER A 14 -8.83 28.51 38.77
N GLY A 15 -8.19 27.44 39.27
CA GLY A 15 -6.94 26.97 38.74
C GLY A 15 -7.13 26.53 37.28
N LEU A 16 -6.63 27.30 36.32
CA LEU A 16 -6.41 26.83 34.97
C LEU A 16 -5.35 25.70 35.07
N CYS A 17 -5.79 24.46 35.02
CA CYS A 17 -4.90 23.36 34.69
C CYS A 17 -4.44 23.55 33.23
N VAL A 18 -3.32 24.22 33.06
CA VAL A 18 -2.59 24.19 31.79
C VAL A 18 -2.05 22.75 31.69
N THR A 19 -2.78 21.87 31.03
CA THR A 19 -2.22 20.61 30.60
C THR A 19 -1.14 20.97 29.57
N THR A 20 0.12 20.91 29.98
CA THR A 20 1.22 20.90 29.03
C THR A 20 1.02 19.67 28.18
N ALA A 21 0.68 19.86 26.90
CA ALA A 21 0.79 18.80 25.93
C ALA A 21 2.28 18.40 25.96
N ALA A 22 2.58 17.23 26.52
CA ALA A 22 3.92 16.67 26.45
C ALA A 22 4.09 16.24 25.01
N ALA A 23 4.94 16.90 24.26
CA ALA A 23 5.32 16.44 22.93
C ALA A 23 5.99 15.06 23.08
N ARG A 24 5.62 14.11 22.23
CA ARG A 24 6.27 12.80 22.20
C ARG A 24 7.73 12.98 21.78
N ASP A 25 8.65 12.46 22.57
CA ASP A 25 10.09 12.60 22.31
C ASP A 25 10.61 11.67 21.21
N GLN A 26 9.81 10.67 20.79
CA GLN A 26 10.23 9.63 19.87
C GLN A 26 9.39 9.68 18.58
N VAL A 27 10.06 9.75 17.42
CA VAL A 27 9.43 9.72 16.10
C VAL A 27 8.84 8.34 15.83
N GLN A 28 7.59 8.30 15.36
CA GLN A 28 6.86 7.10 14.98
C GLN A 28 6.70 7.04 13.46
N ILE A 29 7.17 5.96 12.88
CA ILE A 29 7.20 5.73 11.43
C ILE A 29 6.47 4.42 11.13
N ALA A 30 5.57 4.40 10.16
CA ALA A 30 4.94 3.15 9.74
C ALA A 30 4.68 3.15 8.23
N GLY A 31 4.57 1.96 7.64
CA GLY A 31 4.15 1.83 6.24
C GLY A 31 4.86 0.72 5.47
N SER A 32 5.38 1.07 4.30
CA SER A 32 5.92 0.15 3.30
C SER A 32 6.96 -0.82 3.86
N SER A 33 6.76 -2.11 3.65
CA SER A 33 7.74 -3.15 3.95
C SER A 33 8.97 -3.10 3.03
N THR A 34 8.83 -2.55 1.82
CA THR A 34 9.95 -2.30 0.90
C THR A 34 10.89 -1.22 1.46
N VAL A 35 10.35 -0.18 2.08
CA VAL A 35 11.12 0.94 2.66
C VAL A 35 11.66 0.61 4.05
N LEU A 36 11.01 -0.31 4.78
CA LEU A 36 11.35 -0.67 6.16
C LEU A 36 12.84 -0.88 6.42
N PRO A 37 13.60 -1.70 5.65
CA PRO A 37 15.01 -1.95 5.96
C PRO A 37 15.87 -0.68 5.86
N TYR A 38 15.57 0.20 4.91
CA TYR A 38 16.28 1.47 4.75
C TYR A 38 15.93 2.46 5.87
N ALA A 39 14.64 2.57 6.19
CA ALA A 39 14.18 3.44 7.27
C ALA A 39 14.71 3.01 8.63
N SER A 40 14.82 1.69 8.87
CA SER A 40 15.40 1.15 10.12
C SER A 40 16.88 1.52 10.27
N ILE A 41 17.68 1.39 9.19
CA ILE A 41 19.10 1.80 9.21
C ILE A 41 19.23 3.31 9.49
N VAL A 42 18.38 4.13 8.87
CA VAL A 42 18.39 5.59 9.12
C VAL A 42 17.97 5.91 10.55
N ALA A 43 16.96 5.23 11.08
CA ALA A 43 16.50 5.41 12.46
C ALA A 43 17.57 5.03 13.48
N GLU A 44 18.25 3.90 13.28
CA GLU A 44 19.37 3.48 14.13
C GLU A 44 20.50 4.51 14.08
N ALA A 45 20.94 4.91 12.88
CA ALA A 45 21.98 5.92 12.71
C ALA A 45 21.60 7.28 13.33
N PHE A 46 20.31 7.66 13.28
CA PHE A 46 19.82 8.87 13.94
C PHE A 46 19.98 8.77 15.47
N GLY A 47 19.54 7.67 16.08
CA GLY A 47 19.67 7.47 17.53
C GLY A 47 21.12 7.38 18.02
N GLU A 48 22.06 6.89 17.16
CA GLU A 48 23.49 6.82 17.47
C GLU A 48 24.21 8.17 17.35
N ASN A 49 23.80 9.03 16.42
CA ASN A 49 24.54 10.25 16.10
C ASN A 49 23.93 11.51 16.70
N PHE A 50 22.69 11.45 17.21
CA PHE A 50 22.00 12.58 17.81
C PHE A 50 21.50 12.21 19.21
N ASP A 51 21.39 13.21 20.08
CA ASP A 51 20.89 13.05 21.44
C ASP A 51 19.35 13.04 21.52
N PHE A 52 18.77 12.13 20.73
CA PHE A 52 17.32 11.89 20.65
C PHE A 52 17.03 10.38 20.68
N PRO A 53 15.84 9.97 21.18
CA PRO A 53 15.45 8.56 21.11
C PRO A 53 15.42 8.03 19.66
N THR A 54 15.90 6.81 19.46
CA THR A 54 15.83 6.14 18.16
C THR A 54 14.40 6.08 17.67
N PRO A 55 14.08 6.55 16.44
CA PRO A 55 12.75 6.43 15.86
C PRO A 55 12.24 4.99 15.83
N VAL A 56 10.95 4.78 16.07
CA VAL A 56 10.29 3.48 15.90
C VAL A 56 9.85 3.35 14.45
N VAL A 57 10.21 2.23 13.81
CA VAL A 57 9.83 1.94 12.42
C VAL A 57 9.02 0.65 12.38
N GLU A 58 7.77 0.74 11.92
CA GLU A 58 6.85 -0.38 11.81
C GLU A 58 6.52 -0.69 10.34
N SER A 59 6.39 -1.98 10.03
CA SER A 59 5.88 -2.43 8.73
C SER A 59 4.36 -2.60 8.80
N GLY A 60 3.69 -2.44 7.66
CA GLY A 60 2.24 -2.64 7.57
C GLY A 60 1.69 -2.38 6.15
N GLY A 61 2.60 -2.11 5.19
CA GLY A 61 2.24 -1.73 3.82
C GLY A 61 2.02 -0.23 3.65
N SER A 62 2.20 0.27 2.42
CA SER A 62 2.10 1.71 2.10
C SER A 62 0.71 2.25 2.39
N SER A 63 -0.35 1.54 2.00
CA SER A 63 -1.74 1.97 2.21
C SER A 63 -2.08 2.08 3.70
N SER A 64 -1.66 1.12 4.52
CA SER A 64 -1.86 1.17 5.97
C SER A 64 -1.09 2.30 6.63
N GLY A 65 0.18 2.52 6.22
CA GLY A 65 1.00 3.63 6.72
C GLY A 65 0.39 4.99 6.38
N LEU A 66 0.00 5.20 5.14
CA LEU A 66 -0.65 6.44 4.70
C LEU A 66 -2.00 6.66 5.40
N LYS A 67 -2.80 5.61 5.59
CA LYS A 67 -4.05 5.72 6.36
C LYS A 67 -3.78 6.17 7.79
N ARG A 68 -2.82 5.55 8.50
CA ARG A 68 -2.43 5.95 9.87
C ARG A 68 -1.89 7.38 9.92
N PHE A 69 -1.13 7.79 8.92
CA PHE A 69 -0.63 9.17 8.80
C PHE A 69 -1.76 10.17 8.65
N CYS A 70 -2.82 9.82 7.93
CA CYS A 70 -4.01 10.65 7.75
C CYS A 70 -5.04 10.54 8.90
N GLU A 71 -4.73 9.88 10.03
CA GLU A 71 -5.64 9.86 11.20
C GLU A 71 -5.65 11.17 11.98
N GLY A 72 -4.68 12.08 11.73
CA GLY A 72 -4.63 13.39 12.35
C GLY A 72 -3.22 13.80 12.79
N VAL A 73 -3.16 14.86 13.58
CA VAL A 73 -1.93 15.42 14.17
C VAL A 73 -2.00 15.29 15.68
N GLY A 74 -1.03 14.65 16.31
CA GLY A 74 -0.99 14.51 17.76
C GLY A 74 -0.13 13.36 18.27
N GLU A 75 -0.11 13.19 19.58
CA GLU A 75 0.75 12.20 20.26
C GLU A 75 0.42 10.73 19.91
N ASN A 76 -0.82 10.46 19.50
CA ASN A 76 -1.31 9.12 19.20
C ASN A 76 -1.28 8.77 17.69
N THR A 77 -0.74 9.68 16.86
CA THR A 77 -0.60 9.49 15.41
C THR A 77 0.86 9.28 15.02
N ILE A 78 1.13 8.72 13.86
CA ILE A 78 2.51 8.59 13.35
C ILE A 78 2.98 9.92 12.75
N ASP A 79 4.29 10.14 12.77
CA ASP A 79 4.93 11.35 12.24
C ASP A 79 5.32 11.21 10.78
N VAL A 80 5.65 9.99 10.35
CA VAL A 80 6.11 9.70 8.99
C VAL A 80 5.43 8.43 8.47
N ALA A 81 4.91 8.50 7.26
CA ALA A 81 4.48 7.32 6.52
C ALA A 81 5.55 6.91 5.51
N ASN A 82 6.03 5.68 5.60
CA ASN A 82 6.84 5.07 4.56
C ASN A 82 5.95 4.55 3.44
N ALA A 83 6.26 4.89 2.19
CA ALA A 83 5.50 4.43 1.04
C ALA A 83 6.43 4.04 -0.12
N SER A 84 6.07 3.01 -0.87
CA SER A 84 6.71 2.57 -2.11
C SER A 84 6.02 3.15 -3.37
N ARG A 85 5.05 4.03 -3.16
CA ARG A 85 4.31 4.77 -4.17
C ARG A 85 4.02 6.19 -3.70
N ALA A 86 3.62 7.05 -4.61
CA ALA A 86 3.08 8.35 -4.23
C ALA A 86 1.76 8.21 -3.46
N ILE A 87 1.48 9.19 -2.59
CA ILE A 87 0.18 9.31 -1.96
C ILE A 87 -0.90 9.59 -3.02
N ARG A 88 -2.06 8.94 -2.91
CA ARG A 88 -3.18 9.08 -3.85
C ARG A 88 -4.05 10.28 -3.49
N GLU A 89 -4.80 10.82 -4.47
CA GLU A 89 -5.71 11.95 -4.23
C GLU A 89 -6.75 11.68 -3.14
N LYS A 90 -7.32 10.46 -3.12
CA LYS A 90 -8.26 10.04 -2.07
C LYS A 90 -7.63 10.04 -0.66
N GLU A 91 -6.36 9.68 -0.56
CA GLU A 91 -5.62 9.70 0.71
C GLU A 91 -5.30 11.16 1.14
N ILE A 92 -4.90 12.03 0.20
CA ILE A 92 -4.69 13.46 0.46
C ILE A 92 -5.98 14.10 0.98
N LYS A 93 -7.13 13.76 0.38
CA LYS A 93 -8.43 14.26 0.83
C LYS A 93 -8.76 13.79 2.25
N ALA A 94 -8.56 12.51 2.55
CA ALA A 94 -8.76 11.96 3.89
C ALA A 94 -7.83 12.62 4.93
N CYS A 95 -6.56 12.84 4.59
CA CYS A 95 -5.62 13.59 5.40
C CYS A 95 -6.14 15.01 5.72
N ALA A 96 -6.59 15.74 4.69
CA ALA A 96 -7.11 17.10 4.85
C ALA A 96 -8.36 17.16 5.76
N GLU A 97 -9.27 16.20 5.62
CA GLU A 97 -10.45 16.05 6.48
C GLU A 97 -10.09 15.79 7.94
N ALA A 98 -8.97 15.11 8.19
CA ALA A 98 -8.42 14.86 9.53
C ALA A 98 -7.49 15.97 10.05
N GLY A 99 -7.31 17.06 9.29
CA GLY A 99 -6.49 18.22 9.67
C GLY A 99 -5.01 18.10 9.30
N VAL A 100 -4.61 17.06 8.56
CA VAL A 100 -3.24 16.91 8.02
C VAL A 100 -3.21 17.57 6.64
N THR A 101 -2.82 18.83 6.59
CA THR A 101 -2.93 19.68 5.38
C THR A 101 -1.58 20.02 4.73
N ASP A 102 -0.49 19.88 5.46
CA ASP A 102 0.86 20.17 4.97
C ASP A 102 1.68 18.88 4.89
N ILE A 103 1.64 18.24 3.74
CA ILE A 103 2.28 16.93 3.48
C ILE A 103 3.54 17.16 2.66
N ILE A 104 4.68 16.69 3.17
CA ILE A 104 5.96 16.75 2.49
C ILE A 104 6.34 15.33 2.02
N GLU A 105 6.56 15.16 0.72
CA GLU A 105 7.12 13.94 0.16
C GLU A 105 8.65 14.06 0.04
N VAL A 106 9.36 13.08 0.60
CA VAL A 106 10.81 12.94 0.46
C VAL A 106 11.11 11.66 -0.30
N ARG A 107 11.57 11.76 -1.53
CA ARG A 107 11.95 10.61 -2.35
C ARG A 107 13.38 10.17 -2.03
N ILE A 108 13.52 8.97 -1.48
CA ILE A 108 14.81 8.43 -1.02
C ILE A 108 15.47 7.50 -2.05
N GLY A 109 14.71 6.98 -3.03
CA GLY A 109 15.24 6.07 -4.05
C GLY A 109 14.17 5.54 -4.97
N TYR A 110 14.60 4.60 -5.81
CA TYR A 110 13.72 3.83 -6.71
C TYR A 110 13.92 2.34 -6.43
N ASP A 111 12.84 1.60 -6.52
CA ASP A 111 12.83 0.14 -6.50
C ASP A 111 12.20 -0.39 -7.78
N GLY A 112 12.40 -1.67 -8.09
CA GLY A 112 11.90 -2.28 -9.31
C GLY A 112 11.40 -3.70 -9.08
N ILE A 113 10.31 -4.06 -9.78
CA ILE A 113 9.82 -5.43 -9.86
C ILE A 113 10.38 -6.09 -11.09
N VAL A 114 10.87 -7.32 -10.93
CA VAL A 114 11.31 -8.16 -12.04
C VAL A 114 10.42 -9.41 -12.14
N PHE A 115 10.23 -9.86 -13.37
CA PHE A 115 9.61 -11.15 -13.65
C PHE A 115 10.70 -12.15 -14.01
N ALA A 116 10.61 -13.34 -13.43
CA ALA A 116 11.56 -14.40 -13.69
C ALA A 116 10.83 -15.68 -14.11
N SER A 117 11.45 -16.46 -14.99
CA SER A 117 11.01 -17.79 -15.40
C SER A 117 12.21 -18.73 -15.42
N GLN A 118 11.95 -20.03 -15.57
CA GLN A 118 13.03 -21.00 -15.75
C GLN A 118 13.89 -20.66 -16.97
N ILE A 119 15.21 -20.81 -16.84
CA ILE A 119 16.17 -20.47 -17.88
C ILE A 119 16.01 -21.34 -19.16
N ASP A 120 15.62 -22.60 -18.97
CA ASP A 120 15.39 -23.57 -20.04
C ASP A 120 13.91 -23.70 -20.41
N GLY A 121 13.05 -22.84 -19.80
CA GLY A 121 11.61 -22.81 -20.04
C GLY A 121 11.23 -22.01 -21.29
N PRO A 122 9.92 -21.86 -21.54
CA PRO A 122 9.44 -21.04 -22.63
C PRO A 122 9.92 -19.59 -22.52
N ALA A 123 10.31 -18.99 -23.65
CA ALA A 123 10.74 -17.59 -23.68
C ALA A 123 9.52 -16.68 -23.54
N TYR A 124 9.48 -15.90 -22.48
CA TYR A 124 8.51 -14.82 -22.27
C TYR A 124 9.16 -13.50 -22.70
N THR A 125 8.85 -13.05 -23.89
CA THR A 125 9.39 -11.80 -24.44
C THR A 125 8.29 -10.75 -24.51
N ALA A 126 8.67 -9.50 -24.28
CA ALA A 126 7.79 -8.35 -24.45
C ALA A 126 6.47 -8.37 -23.64
N PHE A 127 6.51 -8.84 -22.38
CA PHE A 127 5.40 -8.70 -21.46
C PHE A 127 4.95 -7.24 -21.34
N GLN A 128 3.63 -7.06 -21.37
CA GLN A 128 2.97 -5.80 -21.07
C GLN A 128 2.11 -5.95 -19.81
N PRO A 129 1.80 -4.87 -19.10
CA PRO A 129 0.85 -4.92 -17.97
C PRO A 129 -0.49 -5.57 -18.33
N ALA A 130 -0.97 -5.34 -19.57
CA ALA A 130 -2.18 -5.99 -20.10
C ALA A 130 -2.10 -7.52 -20.09
N ASP A 131 -0.93 -8.09 -20.42
CA ASP A 131 -0.74 -9.55 -20.44
C ASP A 131 -0.82 -10.13 -19.03
N ILE A 132 -0.20 -9.45 -18.08
CA ILE A 132 -0.24 -9.88 -16.67
C ILE A 132 -1.65 -9.76 -16.10
N PHE A 133 -2.38 -8.67 -16.40
CA PHE A 133 -3.76 -8.53 -15.97
C PHE A 133 -4.66 -9.60 -16.59
N ASN A 134 -4.55 -9.87 -17.88
CA ASN A 134 -5.31 -10.93 -18.55
C ASN A 134 -4.97 -12.34 -18.01
N ALA A 135 -3.74 -12.55 -17.58
CA ALA A 135 -3.34 -13.81 -16.97
C ALA A 135 -3.86 -13.95 -15.53
N LEU A 136 -3.77 -12.91 -14.71
CA LEU A 136 -3.87 -13.00 -13.25
C LEU A 136 -5.08 -12.30 -12.65
N GLY A 137 -5.72 -11.35 -13.34
CA GLY A 137 -6.94 -10.71 -12.86
C GLY A 137 -8.05 -11.73 -12.62
N ALA A 138 -8.83 -11.55 -11.55
CA ALA A 138 -9.98 -12.41 -11.26
C ALA A 138 -11.05 -12.28 -12.35
N LYS A 139 -11.28 -11.06 -12.82
CA LYS A 139 -12.20 -10.75 -13.91
C LYS A 139 -11.48 -10.00 -15.02
N VAL A 140 -11.81 -10.33 -16.25
CA VAL A 140 -11.19 -9.75 -17.44
C VAL A 140 -12.24 -9.35 -18.49
N LEU A 141 -11.84 -8.48 -19.41
CA LEU A 141 -12.69 -8.06 -20.52
C LEU A 141 -12.56 -9.03 -21.70
N VAL A 142 -13.58 -9.80 -21.98
CA VAL A 142 -13.64 -10.71 -23.13
C VAL A 142 -14.85 -10.42 -24.00
N GLY A 143 -14.63 -10.14 -25.27
CA GLY A 143 -15.73 -9.88 -26.22
C GLY A 143 -16.60 -8.68 -25.86
N GLY A 144 -16.07 -7.70 -25.11
CA GLY A 144 -16.78 -6.52 -24.63
C GLY A 144 -17.57 -6.73 -23.34
N ALA A 145 -17.44 -7.88 -22.67
CA ALA A 145 -18.07 -8.15 -21.38
C ALA A 145 -17.03 -8.46 -20.31
N ILE A 146 -17.27 -8.03 -19.07
CA ILE A 146 -16.49 -8.42 -17.91
C ILE A 146 -16.96 -9.81 -17.46
N VAL A 147 -16.03 -10.77 -17.45
CA VAL A 147 -16.27 -12.16 -17.08
C VAL A 147 -15.23 -12.67 -16.10
N GLU A 148 -15.57 -13.74 -15.37
CA GLU A 148 -14.55 -14.49 -14.62
C GLU A 148 -13.46 -14.94 -15.60
N ASN A 149 -12.19 -14.88 -15.17
CA ASN A 149 -11.05 -15.09 -16.06
C ASN A 149 -11.05 -16.51 -16.67
N PRO A 150 -11.29 -16.66 -17.99
CA PRO A 150 -11.35 -17.97 -18.63
C PRO A 150 -9.99 -18.45 -19.14
N HIS A 151 -8.97 -17.59 -19.13
CA HIS A 151 -7.68 -17.90 -19.75
C HIS A 151 -6.92 -18.97 -18.98
N GLN A 152 -6.38 -19.93 -19.70
CA GLN A 152 -5.62 -21.05 -19.14
C GLN A 152 -4.16 -21.02 -19.55
N GLN A 153 -3.89 -20.52 -20.74
CA GLN A 153 -2.55 -20.40 -21.31
C GLN A 153 -2.21 -18.95 -21.62
N TRP A 154 -0.93 -18.62 -21.59
CA TRP A 154 -0.45 -17.29 -21.93
C TRP A 154 -0.78 -16.89 -23.38
N ALA A 155 -0.85 -17.88 -24.29
CA ALA A 155 -1.24 -17.63 -25.68
C ALA A 155 -2.74 -17.33 -25.88
N ASP A 156 -3.60 -17.55 -24.88
CA ASP A 156 -5.05 -17.37 -25.02
C ASP A 156 -5.46 -15.91 -25.31
N PHE A 157 -4.68 -14.96 -24.82
CA PHE A 157 -4.94 -13.51 -24.98
C PHE A 157 -3.84 -12.78 -25.75
N ASN A 158 -2.67 -13.37 -25.91
CA ASN A 158 -1.57 -12.80 -26.68
C ASN A 158 -0.81 -13.91 -27.42
N GLY A 159 -1.06 -14.07 -28.72
CA GLY A 159 -0.44 -15.10 -29.56
C GLY A 159 1.09 -14.97 -29.73
N GLN A 160 1.72 -13.90 -29.18
CA GLN A 160 3.18 -13.76 -29.15
C GLN A 160 3.78 -14.41 -27.90
N LEU A 161 2.95 -14.74 -26.90
CA LEU A 161 3.36 -15.45 -25.71
C LEU A 161 3.30 -16.97 -25.95
N PRO A 162 4.03 -17.77 -25.16
CA PRO A 162 4.06 -19.21 -25.33
C PRO A 162 2.70 -19.86 -25.01
N ALA A 163 2.38 -20.95 -25.72
CA ALA A 163 1.24 -21.81 -25.40
C ALA A 163 1.59 -22.71 -24.20
N ALA A 164 1.89 -22.07 -23.08
CA ALA A 164 2.18 -22.70 -21.79
C ALA A 164 1.08 -22.33 -20.81
N ASP A 165 0.78 -23.24 -19.89
CA ASP A 165 -0.22 -23.00 -18.86
C ASP A 165 0.18 -21.82 -17.97
N ILE A 166 -0.80 -21.00 -17.59
CA ILE A 166 -0.59 -19.93 -16.66
C ILE A 166 -0.32 -20.52 -15.27
N MET A 167 0.85 -20.25 -14.75
CA MET A 167 1.24 -20.52 -13.38
C MET A 167 2.14 -19.37 -12.93
N ALA A 168 1.67 -18.58 -11.99
CA ALA A 168 2.40 -17.44 -11.48
C ALA A 168 2.54 -17.50 -9.96
N PHE A 169 3.76 -17.29 -9.49
CA PHE A 169 4.07 -17.12 -8.07
C PHE A 169 4.23 -15.62 -7.82
N ILE A 170 3.34 -15.06 -7.04
CA ILE A 170 3.31 -13.62 -6.76
C ILE A 170 3.56 -13.37 -5.28
N PRO A 171 4.11 -12.19 -4.91
CA PRO A 171 4.26 -11.85 -3.50
C PRO A 171 2.93 -11.90 -2.77
N GLY A 172 2.89 -12.49 -1.58
CA GLY A 172 1.71 -12.47 -0.72
C GLY A 172 1.40 -11.07 -0.20
N THR A 173 0.19 -10.85 0.29
CA THR A 173 -0.36 -9.53 0.63
C THR A 173 0.39 -8.78 1.74
N LYS A 174 1.21 -9.47 2.53
CA LYS A 174 2.06 -8.84 3.55
C LYS A 174 3.37 -8.26 3.02
N HIS A 175 3.70 -8.49 1.74
CA HIS A 175 4.90 -7.93 1.12
C HIS A 175 4.60 -6.59 0.44
N GLY A 176 5.45 -5.58 0.66
CA GLY A 176 5.33 -4.29 -0.02
C GLY A 176 5.45 -4.39 -1.55
N THR A 177 6.18 -5.39 -2.04
CA THR A 177 6.25 -5.71 -3.47
C THR A 177 4.87 -6.07 -4.05
N ARG A 178 3.97 -6.68 -3.25
CA ARG A 178 2.59 -6.97 -3.67
C ARG A 178 1.83 -5.68 -3.99
N GLU A 179 1.86 -4.67 -3.14
CA GLU A 179 1.20 -3.38 -3.40
C GLU A 179 1.74 -2.71 -4.67
N VAL A 180 3.06 -2.75 -4.89
CA VAL A 180 3.66 -2.18 -6.10
C VAL A 180 3.25 -2.97 -7.34
N PHE A 181 3.19 -4.31 -7.25
CA PHE A 181 2.71 -5.17 -8.32
C PHE A 181 1.24 -4.86 -8.67
N GLU A 182 0.39 -4.72 -7.68
CA GLU A 182 -1.02 -4.34 -7.84
C GLU A 182 -1.15 -2.99 -8.53
N ASP A 183 -0.49 -1.95 -8.01
CA ASP A 183 -0.59 -0.58 -8.54
C ASP A 183 0.03 -0.42 -9.95
N LYS A 184 1.22 -0.97 -10.17
CA LYS A 184 1.99 -0.69 -11.38
C LYS A 184 1.79 -1.70 -12.49
N VAL A 185 1.28 -2.88 -12.16
CA VAL A 185 1.11 -3.95 -13.13
C VAL A 185 -0.36 -4.33 -13.31
N LEU A 186 -1.06 -4.75 -12.25
CA LEU A 186 -2.46 -5.18 -12.38
C LEU A 186 -3.38 -4.03 -12.72
N LEU A 187 -3.38 -2.96 -11.93
CA LEU A 187 -4.24 -1.78 -12.19
C LEU A 187 -3.93 -1.19 -13.58
N LYS A 188 -2.64 -1.02 -13.88
CA LYS A 188 -2.24 -0.53 -15.20
C LYS A 188 -2.70 -1.45 -16.34
N GLY A 189 -2.61 -2.75 -16.15
CA GLY A 189 -3.11 -3.75 -17.09
C GLY A 189 -4.63 -3.65 -17.28
N CYS A 190 -5.38 -3.52 -16.20
CA CYS A 190 -6.83 -3.33 -16.21
C CYS A 190 -7.23 -2.07 -17.00
N GLU A 191 -6.56 -0.94 -16.76
CA GLU A 191 -6.78 0.31 -17.50
C GLU A 191 -6.55 0.14 -19.00
N VAL A 192 -5.37 -0.36 -19.40
CA VAL A 192 -4.99 -0.45 -20.82
C VAL A 192 -5.76 -1.50 -21.60
N THR A 193 -6.34 -2.51 -20.94
CA THR A 193 -7.26 -3.47 -21.56
C THR A 193 -8.67 -2.91 -21.74
N GLY A 194 -9.00 -1.78 -21.10
CA GLY A 194 -10.34 -1.19 -21.07
C GLY A 194 -11.29 -1.89 -20.09
N ALA A 195 -10.80 -2.83 -19.28
CA ALA A 195 -11.63 -3.56 -18.32
C ALA A 195 -12.19 -2.62 -17.23
N MET A 196 -11.38 -1.70 -16.72
CA MET A 196 -11.80 -0.70 -15.73
C MET A 196 -12.92 0.20 -16.29
N GLU A 197 -12.75 0.69 -17.52
CA GLU A 197 -13.79 1.51 -18.19
C GLU A 197 -15.10 0.72 -18.40
N ALA A 198 -15.00 -0.57 -18.77
CA ALA A 198 -16.16 -1.43 -18.94
C ALA A 198 -16.89 -1.69 -17.61
N MET A 199 -16.16 -1.86 -16.49
CA MET A 199 -16.74 -1.99 -15.15
C MET A 199 -17.49 -0.72 -14.76
N MET A 200 -16.89 0.45 -14.92
CA MET A 200 -17.54 1.74 -14.65
C MET A 200 -18.76 1.97 -15.56
N ALA A 201 -18.67 1.62 -16.83
CA ALA A 201 -19.81 1.71 -17.77
C ALA A 201 -20.98 0.78 -17.36
N SER A 202 -20.72 -0.29 -16.62
CA SER A 202 -21.75 -1.18 -16.05
C SER A 202 -22.42 -0.62 -14.79
N GLY A 203 -21.98 0.55 -14.29
CA GLY A 203 -22.53 1.23 -13.11
C GLY A 203 -21.69 1.07 -11.84
N MET A 204 -20.50 0.48 -11.92
CA MET A 204 -19.56 0.40 -10.80
C MET A 204 -18.96 1.78 -10.52
N SER A 205 -18.71 2.13 -9.26
CA SER A 205 -17.97 3.34 -8.92
C SER A 205 -16.50 3.21 -9.34
N GLU A 206 -15.78 4.31 -9.47
CA GLU A 206 -14.35 4.30 -9.79
C GLU A 206 -13.56 3.53 -8.74
N ASP A 207 -13.81 3.76 -7.45
CA ASP A 207 -13.16 3.06 -6.35
C ASP A 207 -13.43 1.54 -6.39
N ASP A 208 -14.68 1.12 -6.61
CA ASP A 208 -15.03 -0.30 -6.73
C ASP A 208 -14.41 -0.95 -7.98
N ALA A 209 -14.30 -0.21 -9.08
CA ALA A 209 -13.66 -0.69 -10.30
C ALA A 209 -12.14 -0.82 -10.12
N GLU A 210 -11.49 0.14 -9.41
CA GLU A 210 -10.08 0.04 -9.02
C GLU A 210 -9.84 -1.22 -8.17
N ASP A 211 -10.64 -1.41 -7.11
CA ASP A 211 -10.54 -2.59 -6.25
C ASP A 211 -10.73 -3.90 -7.04
N ALA A 212 -11.70 -3.95 -7.94
CA ALA A 212 -11.93 -5.12 -8.80
C ALA A 212 -10.77 -5.38 -9.79
N CYS A 213 -10.04 -4.33 -10.23
CA CYS A 213 -8.84 -4.48 -11.05
C CYS A 213 -7.66 -5.10 -10.27
N LEU A 214 -7.63 -4.96 -8.94
CA LEU A 214 -6.60 -5.50 -8.07
C LEU A 214 -6.87 -6.94 -7.63
N ASP A 215 -8.10 -7.42 -7.80
CA ASP A 215 -8.48 -8.79 -7.47
C ASP A 215 -7.76 -9.81 -8.36
N VAL A 216 -7.08 -10.76 -7.71
CA VAL A 216 -6.34 -11.84 -8.38
C VAL A 216 -7.18 -13.13 -8.37
N ARG A 217 -7.11 -13.87 -9.49
CA ARG A 217 -7.80 -15.16 -9.62
C ARG A 217 -7.37 -16.17 -8.56
N GLN A 218 -8.34 -17.01 -8.12
CA GLN A 218 -8.16 -17.96 -7.01
C GLN A 218 -8.28 -19.44 -7.47
N ASP A 219 -8.12 -19.71 -8.75
CA ASP A 219 -8.27 -21.04 -9.35
C ASP A 219 -6.97 -21.87 -9.37
N GLY A 220 -5.94 -21.42 -8.64
CA GLY A 220 -4.65 -22.08 -8.51
C GLY A 220 -3.62 -21.71 -9.59
N ARG A 221 -3.97 -20.85 -10.57
CA ARG A 221 -3.02 -20.34 -11.58
C ARG A 221 -2.21 -19.16 -11.09
N SER A 222 -2.64 -18.53 -10.02
CA SER A 222 -1.89 -17.55 -9.24
C SER A 222 -1.72 -18.06 -7.82
N VAL A 223 -0.49 -18.05 -7.32
CA VAL A 223 -0.15 -18.56 -5.99
C VAL A 223 0.58 -17.46 -5.22
N ASP A 224 -0.01 -17.05 -4.10
CA ASP A 224 0.60 -16.13 -3.18
C ASP A 224 1.76 -16.80 -2.43
N ILE A 225 2.93 -16.16 -2.42
CA ILE A 225 4.10 -16.59 -1.67
C ILE A 225 4.32 -15.66 -0.49
N ASP A 226 4.05 -16.15 0.69
CA ASP A 226 4.23 -15.44 1.95
C ASP A 226 5.63 -15.60 2.55
N GLY A 227 6.42 -16.52 2.01
CA GLY A 227 7.82 -16.74 2.37
C GLY A 227 8.76 -15.69 1.77
N ASP A 228 10.04 -15.96 1.86
CA ASP A 228 11.05 -15.13 1.21
C ASP A 228 11.19 -15.44 -0.30
N TYR A 229 11.98 -14.65 -1.01
CA TYR A 229 12.20 -14.86 -2.45
C TYR A 229 12.90 -16.19 -2.79
N THR A 230 13.57 -16.82 -1.83
CA THR A 230 14.19 -18.15 -2.01
C THR A 230 13.11 -19.21 -2.21
N GLU A 231 11.98 -19.10 -1.51
CA GLU A 231 10.83 -19.97 -1.72
C GLU A 231 10.26 -19.80 -3.14
N THR A 232 10.12 -18.55 -3.61
CA THR A 232 9.64 -18.26 -4.97
C THR A 232 10.54 -18.91 -6.01
N LEU A 233 11.86 -18.76 -5.90
CA LEU A 233 12.83 -19.36 -6.82
C LEU A 233 12.77 -20.89 -6.79
N ALA A 234 12.69 -21.50 -5.61
CA ALA A 234 12.57 -22.95 -5.49
C ALA A 234 11.29 -23.51 -6.14
N ARG A 235 10.18 -22.76 -6.08
CA ARG A 235 8.93 -23.16 -6.74
C ARG A 235 9.00 -23.02 -8.25
N ILE A 236 9.69 -22.01 -8.77
CA ILE A 236 9.95 -21.84 -10.21
C ILE A 236 10.80 -23.01 -10.73
N ASP A 237 11.82 -23.43 -9.99
CA ASP A 237 12.69 -24.55 -10.39
C ASP A 237 11.99 -25.90 -10.36
N ALA A 238 10.94 -26.05 -9.54
CA ALA A 238 10.22 -27.31 -9.35
C ALA A 238 9.06 -27.52 -10.32
N ASN A 239 8.64 -26.54 -11.08
CA ASN A 239 7.53 -26.58 -12.04
C ASN A 239 8.02 -26.47 -13.48
#